data_dfe1d4eafb9acad7a69563bdcdc693cc
#
_entry.id   dfe1d4eafb9acad7a69563bdcdc693cc
#
_cell.length_a   1.000
_cell.length_b   1.000
_cell.length_c   1.000
_cell.angle_alpha   90.00
_cell.angle_beta   90.00
_cell.angle_gamma   90.00
#
_symmetry.space_group_name_H-M   'P 1'
#
loop_
_entity.id
_entity.type
_entity.pdbx_description
1 polymer ?
#
loop_
_entity_poly.entity_id
_entity_poly.type
_entity_poly.pdbx_seq_one_letter_code
_entity_poly.pdbx_strand_id
1 'polypeptide(L)'
;MTIQVEILQFLHYNPSSSRVEIAAGLTEAPDERTLKRIIADCVRSGDIVVEGKGKATRYSLSAQAHLMMPLDIDTYFINDVDERKVQESFNFKLIREVLPQVTLFTAEETARLETAHNSFLANMSTLSDLEYRREMERLGVDLSWKSSQIEGNTYSLLETERLLKEKETAQGKTKEEAVMLLNHKDALDFILDCPDYLKELSVRRLEDIHSILTKELGAGNGIRKRRAGITGTNYRPLDNEFQIREALEDTCQLINGKDNVFEKALLALVLLSYIQAFTDGNKRTARISSNAILIAWGYCPISFRTVDSVDYKKAMLMFYEQNNIAAFKQIFIEQYEFAVKNYF
;
A
#
# COMPACT_ATOMS: atom_id res chain seq x y z
N MET A 1 -21.21 6.43 15.01
CA MET A 1 -20.98 6.68 13.55
C MET A 1 -21.88 7.80 13.11
N THR A 2 -21.47 8.71 12.22
CA THR A 2 -22.38 9.75 11.70
C THR A 2 -23.25 9.15 10.60
N ILE A 3 -24.47 9.68 10.43
CA ILE A 3 -25.40 9.23 9.37
C ILE A 3 -24.74 9.37 7.96
N GLN A 4 -23.92 10.39 7.76
CA GLN A 4 -23.17 10.57 6.51
C GLN A 4 -22.26 9.36 6.23
N VAL A 5 -21.51 8.89 7.22
CA VAL A 5 -20.62 7.72 7.09
C VAL A 5 -21.43 6.45 6.80
N GLU A 6 -22.60 6.27 7.48
CA GLU A 6 -23.48 5.13 7.20
C GLU A 6 -24.01 5.14 5.77
N ILE A 7 -24.39 6.30 5.22
CA ILE A 7 -24.83 6.45 3.83
C ILE A 7 -23.71 6.03 2.87
N LEU A 8 -22.48 6.51 3.09
CA LEU A 8 -21.34 6.18 2.23
C LEU A 8 -21.02 4.69 2.31
N GLN A 9 -21.03 4.10 3.52
CA GLN A 9 -20.81 2.65 3.69
C GLN A 9 -21.92 1.83 3.02
N PHE A 10 -23.17 2.22 3.16
CA PHE A 10 -24.28 1.58 2.45
C PHE A 10 -24.06 1.59 0.93
N LEU A 11 -23.72 2.75 0.36
CA LEU A 11 -23.50 2.93 -1.08
C LEU A 11 -22.26 2.18 -1.58
N HIS A 12 -21.27 1.93 -0.71
CA HIS A 12 -20.09 1.11 -1.05
C HIS A 12 -20.51 -0.31 -1.47
N TYR A 13 -21.42 -0.93 -0.71
CA TYR A 13 -21.88 -2.28 -0.96
C TYR A 13 -23.12 -2.34 -1.85
N ASN A 14 -23.80 -1.22 -2.06
CA ASN A 14 -25.07 -1.12 -2.81
C ASN A 14 -25.01 0.08 -3.77
N PRO A 15 -24.17 0.00 -4.83
CA PRO A 15 -24.09 1.08 -5.81
C PRO A 15 -25.41 1.23 -6.58
N SER A 16 -25.64 2.42 -7.13
CA SER A 16 -26.86 2.74 -7.91
C SER A 16 -28.17 2.60 -7.12
N SER A 17 -28.15 2.96 -5.83
CA SER A 17 -29.32 2.93 -4.95
C SER A 17 -30.17 4.18 -5.05
N SER A 18 -31.49 4.01 -4.90
CA SER A 18 -32.42 5.11 -4.72
C SER A 18 -32.36 5.67 -3.28
N ARG A 19 -32.92 6.87 -3.07
CA ARG A 19 -33.01 7.43 -1.71
C ARG A 19 -33.82 6.57 -0.74
N VAL A 20 -34.83 5.87 -1.23
CA VAL A 20 -35.65 4.95 -0.42
C VAL A 20 -34.83 3.74 0.03
N GLU A 21 -34.04 3.16 -0.85
CA GLU A 21 -33.12 2.06 -0.54
C GLU A 21 -32.04 2.49 0.44
N ILE A 22 -31.47 3.68 0.26
CA ILE A 22 -30.52 4.26 1.24
C ILE A 22 -31.18 4.37 2.60
N ALA A 23 -32.37 4.99 2.69
CA ALA A 23 -33.09 5.15 3.96
C ALA A 23 -33.36 3.79 4.64
N ALA A 24 -33.74 2.77 3.87
CA ALA A 24 -34.02 1.43 4.39
C ALA A 24 -32.76 0.70 4.88
N GLY A 25 -31.58 1.07 4.38
CA GLY A 25 -30.30 0.47 4.75
C GLY A 25 -29.59 1.12 5.95
N LEU A 26 -30.11 2.24 6.47
CA LEU A 26 -29.54 2.90 7.64
C LEU A 26 -30.09 2.29 8.94
N THR A 27 -29.26 2.27 9.99
CA THR A 27 -29.63 1.78 11.32
C THR A 27 -30.78 2.60 11.91
N GLU A 28 -30.67 3.93 11.83
CA GLU A 28 -31.72 4.88 12.17
C GLU A 28 -31.86 5.91 11.05
N ALA A 29 -32.86 5.72 10.19
CA ALA A 29 -33.10 6.65 9.09
C ALA A 29 -33.59 8.00 9.63
N PRO A 30 -32.95 9.12 9.26
CA PRO A 30 -33.45 10.45 9.60
C PRO A 30 -34.72 10.74 8.80
N ASP A 31 -35.41 11.83 9.16
CA ASP A 31 -36.53 12.31 8.33
C ASP A 31 -36.10 12.61 6.91
N GLU A 32 -37.08 12.58 5.98
CA GLU A 32 -36.81 12.70 4.53
C GLU A 32 -36.09 14.00 4.16
N ARG A 33 -36.34 15.10 4.84
CA ARG A 33 -35.72 16.40 4.59
C ARG A 33 -34.26 16.38 5.00
N THR A 34 -33.95 15.80 6.15
CA THR A 34 -32.60 15.65 6.67
C THR A 34 -31.79 14.71 5.79
N LEU A 35 -32.34 13.55 5.38
CA LEU A 35 -31.70 12.63 4.46
C LEU A 35 -31.36 13.30 3.12
N LYS A 36 -32.30 14.04 2.54
CA LYS A 36 -32.06 14.81 1.31
C LYS A 36 -30.93 15.80 1.46
N ARG A 37 -30.85 16.52 2.58
CA ARG A 37 -29.78 17.48 2.85
C ARG A 37 -28.43 16.79 2.93
N ILE A 38 -28.33 15.70 3.71
CA ILE A 38 -27.06 14.97 3.88
C ILE A 38 -26.58 14.41 2.52
N ILE A 39 -27.45 13.78 1.74
CA ILE A 39 -27.09 13.29 0.40
C ILE A 39 -26.65 14.45 -0.50
N ALA A 40 -27.36 15.59 -0.49
CA ALA A 40 -26.98 16.76 -1.28
C ALA A 40 -25.62 17.35 -0.83
N ASP A 41 -25.30 17.30 0.46
CA ASP A 41 -24.00 17.70 0.97
C ASP A 41 -22.90 16.73 0.46
N CYS A 42 -23.12 15.41 0.49
CA CYS A 42 -22.21 14.41 -0.08
C CYS A 42 -22.02 14.56 -1.59
N VAL A 43 -23.07 14.96 -2.31
CA VAL A 43 -22.97 15.25 -3.76
C VAL A 43 -22.15 16.51 -3.99
N ARG A 44 -22.31 17.53 -3.15
CA ARG A 44 -21.54 18.79 -3.23
C ARG A 44 -20.08 18.62 -2.88
N SER A 45 -19.77 17.74 -1.89
CA SER A 45 -18.38 17.38 -1.56
C SER A 45 -17.73 16.47 -2.61
N GLY A 46 -18.50 15.91 -3.55
CA GLY A 46 -17.98 14.99 -4.55
C GLY A 46 -17.87 13.53 -4.08
N ASP A 47 -18.41 13.20 -2.91
CA ASP A 47 -18.39 11.82 -2.40
C ASP A 47 -19.41 10.92 -3.09
N ILE A 48 -20.54 11.51 -3.53
CA ILE A 48 -21.64 10.80 -4.20
C ILE A 48 -21.84 11.38 -5.60
N VAL A 49 -21.97 10.47 -6.56
CA VAL A 49 -22.44 10.79 -7.94
C VAL A 49 -23.90 10.43 -8.09
N VAL A 50 -24.59 11.22 -8.92
CA VAL A 50 -26.04 11.10 -9.14
C VAL A 50 -26.29 10.80 -10.61
N GLU A 51 -27.07 9.74 -10.87
CA GLU A 51 -27.52 9.37 -12.21
C GLU A 51 -29.05 9.43 -12.30
N GLY A 52 -29.57 9.71 -13.50
CA GLY A 52 -31.00 9.78 -13.74
C GLY A 52 -31.66 11.06 -13.23
N LYS A 53 -32.99 11.15 -13.35
CA LYS A 53 -33.81 12.29 -12.91
C LYS A 53 -35.15 11.81 -12.31
N GLY A 54 -35.65 12.55 -11.33
CA GLY A 54 -36.95 12.29 -10.71
C GLY A 54 -36.99 10.91 -10.03
N LYS A 55 -37.95 10.06 -10.39
CA LYS A 55 -38.08 8.70 -9.79
C LYS A 55 -36.95 7.73 -10.20
N ALA A 56 -36.25 8.03 -11.30
CA ALA A 56 -35.12 7.23 -11.78
C ALA A 56 -33.77 7.69 -11.18
N THR A 57 -33.75 8.64 -10.24
CA THR A 57 -32.51 9.09 -9.60
C THR A 57 -31.88 7.95 -8.82
N ARG A 58 -30.58 7.73 -9.06
CA ARG A 58 -29.72 6.76 -8.39
C ARG A 58 -28.48 7.43 -7.85
N TYR A 59 -27.99 6.90 -6.75
CA TYR A 59 -26.81 7.39 -6.03
C TYR A 59 -25.75 6.31 -5.96
N SER A 60 -24.51 6.66 -6.25
CA SER A 60 -23.33 5.80 -6.10
C SER A 60 -22.21 6.58 -5.48
N LEU A 61 -21.25 5.89 -4.86
CA LEU A 61 -20.01 6.56 -4.46
C LEU A 61 -19.28 7.07 -5.71
N SER A 62 -18.62 8.21 -5.57
CA SER A 62 -17.60 8.60 -6.54
C SER A 62 -16.41 7.64 -6.49
N ALA A 63 -15.62 7.56 -7.56
CA ALA A 63 -14.43 6.72 -7.60
C ALA A 63 -13.44 7.11 -6.48
N GLN A 64 -13.32 8.40 -6.18
CA GLN A 64 -12.48 8.89 -5.09
C GLN A 64 -13.00 8.44 -3.72
N ALA A 65 -14.29 8.61 -3.44
CA ALA A 65 -14.87 8.18 -2.18
C ALA A 65 -14.76 6.67 -1.99
N HIS A 66 -15.00 5.88 -3.04
CA HIS A 66 -14.84 4.43 -3.00
C HIS A 66 -13.39 4.02 -2.65
N LEU A 67 -12.40 4.67 -3.23
CA LEU A 67 -10.98 4.41 -2.99
C LEU A 67 -10.54 4.80 -1.58
N MET A 68 -11.09 5.91 -1.03
CA MET A 68 -10.50 6.62 0.11
C MET A 68 -11.30 6.52 1.41
N MET A 69 -12.57 6.13 1.38
CA MET A 69 -13.39 6.10 2.59
C MET A 69 -12.92 5.03 3.57
N PRO A 70 -12.86 5.32 4.86
CA PRO A 70 -12.54 4.31 5.86
C PRO A 70 -13.59 3.19 5.88
N LEU A 71 -13.13 1.94 5.74
CA LEU A 71 -13.94 0.74 5.91
C LEU A 71 -13.60 0.07 7.24
N ASP A 72 -14.61 -0.54 7.87
CA ASP A 72 -14.39 -1.36 9.07
C ASP A 72 -13.77 -2.69 8.67
N ILE A 73 -12.44 -2.74 8.76
CA ILE A 73 -11.64 -3.91 8.37
C ILE A 73 -11.94 -5.11 9.26
N ASP A 74 -12.10 -4.91 10.55
CA ASP A 74 -12.32 -6.02 11.48
C ASP A 74 -13.66 -6.67 11.21
N THR A 75 -14.72 -5.90 11.05
CA THR A 75 -16.03 -6.42 10.63
C THR A 75 -15.96 -7.07 9.25
N TYR A 76 -15.23 -6.51 8.29
CA TYR A 76 -15.09 -7.08 6.94
C TYR A 76 -14.44 -8.48 6.98
N PHE A 77 -13.40 -8.66 7.77
CA PHE A 77 -12.66 -9.93 7.87
C PHE A 77 -13.24 -10.93 8.89
N ILE A 78 -14.37 -10.64 9.56
CA ILE A 78 -15.15 -11.66 10.28
C ILE A 78 -15.73 -12.68 9.31
N ASN A 79 -16.14 -12.24 8.12
CA ASN A 79 -16.69 -13.11 7.10
C ASN A 79 -15.59 -13.99 6.47
N ASP A 80 -15.92 -15.24 6.22
CA ASP A 80 -15.05 -16.16 5.50
C ASP A 80 -14.78 -15.67 4.06
N VAL A 81 -13.69 -16.14 3.46
CA VAL A 81 -13.23 -15.73 2.12
C VAL A 81 -14.35 -15.77 1.09
N ASP A 82 -15.16 -16.84 1.10
CA ASP A 82 -16.22 -17.07 0.11
C ASP A 82 -17.50 -16.25 0.37
N GLU A 83 -17.63 -15.65 1.55
CA GLU A 83 -18.77 -14.82 1.91
C GLU A 83 -18.53 -13.33 1.62
N ARG A 84 -17.27 -12.93 1.43
CA ARG A 84 -16.90 -11.55 1.16
C ARG A 84 -17.21 -11.17 -0.29
N LYS A 85 -17.77 -9.97 -0.48
CA LYS A 85 -17.93 -9.39 -1.81
C LYS A 85 -16.57 -8.89 -2.29
N VAL A 86 -15.96 -9.60 -3.23
CA VAL A 86 -14.61 -9.33 -3.73
C VAL A 86 -14.66 -8.92 -5.19
N GLN A 87 -13.87 -7.92 -5.57
CA GLN A 87 -13.52 -7.68 -6.96
C GLN A 87 -12.53 -8.77 -7.39
N GLU A 88 -13.05 -9.83 -8.05
CA GLU A 88 -12.25 -11.01 -8.36
C GLU A 88 -11.15 -10.79 -9.38
N SER A 89 -11.24 -9.75 -10.21
CA SER A 89 -10.31 -9.50 -11.31
C SER A 89 -9.56 -8.18 -11.16
N PHE A 90 -8.38 -8.12 -11.77
CA PHE A 90 -7.56 -6.91 -11.82
C PHE A 90 -8.29 -5.74 -12.49
N ASN A 91 -8.18 -4.55 -11.89
CA ASN A 91 -8.88 -3.36 -12.32
C ASN A 91 -7.95 -2.37 -13.04
N PHE A 92 -7.84 -2.46 -14.35
CA PHE A 92 -7.08 -1.50 -15.16
C PHE A 92 -7.60 -0.06 -15.07
N LYS A 93 -8.93 0.12 -14.90
CA LYS A 93 -9.53 1.46 -14.79
C LYS A 93 -9.04 2.20 -13.54
N LEU A 94 -8.76 1.46 -12.46
CA LEU A 94 -8.17 2.04 -11.25
C LEU A 94 -6.89 2.81 -11.58
N ILE A 95 -5.98 2.21 -12.34
CA ILE A 95 -4.66 2.79 -12.65
C ILE A 95 -4.78 3.87 -13.74
N ARG A 96 -5.61 3.64 -14.77
CA ARG A 96 -5.68 4.50 -15.96
C ARG A 96 -6.61 5.70 -15.81
N GLU A 97 -7.70 5.55 -15.05
CA GLU A 97 -8.77 6.54 -15.01
C GLU A 97 -8.97 7.17 -13.62
N VAL A 98 -8.85 6.38 -12.54
CA VAL A 98 -9.15 6.84 -11.17
C VAL A 98 -7.94 7.49 -10.51
N LEU A 99 -6.87 6.73 -10.31
CA LEU A 99 -5.67 7.18 -9.57
C LEU A 99 -4.98 8.42 -10.17
N PRO A 100 -4.97 8.65 -11.51
CA PRO A 100 -4.42 9.89 -12.05
C PRO A 100 -5.15 11.16 -11.57
N GLN A 101 -6.44 11.06 -11.27
CA GLN A 101 -7.30 12.19 -10.94
C GLN A 101 -7.51 12.39 -9.44
N VAL A 102 -7.06 11.45 -8.61
CA VAL A 102 -7.29 11.45 -7.15
C VAL A 102 -6.04 11.93 -6.42
N THR A 103 -6.24 12.85 -5.46
CA THR A 103 -5.26 13.17 -4.42
C THR A 103 -5.44 12.18 -3.26
N LEU A 104 -4.37 11.44 -2.94
CA LEU A 104 -4.47 10.33 -1.98
C LEU A 104 -4.48 10.80 -0.51
N PHE A 105 -3.89 11.93 -0.22
CA PHE A 105 -3.83 12.47 1.14
C PHE A 105 -4.74 13.69 1.27
N THR A 106 -5.50 13.75 2.36
CA THR A 106 -6.24 14.96 2.72
C THR A 106 -5.27 16.10 3.08
N ALA A 107 -5.76 17.33 3.15
CA ALA A 107 -4.93 18.47 3.57
C ALA A 107 -4.33 18.27 4.97
N GLU A 108 -5.08 17.66 5.89
CA GLU A 108 -4.62 17.33 7.24
C GLU A 108 -3.53 16.25 7.24
N GLU A 109 -3.74 15.16 6.49
CA GLU A 109 -2.75 14.09 6.34
C GLU A 109 -1.47 14.59 5.68
N THR A 110 -1.60 15.44 4.65
CA THR A 110 -0.45 16.09 3.99
C THR A 110 0.32 16.96 4.99
N ALA A 111 -0.37 17.79 5.77
CA ALA A 111 0.28 18.63 6.77
C ALA A 111 1.01 17.80 7.86
N ARG A 112 0.46 16.65 8.27
CA ARG A 112 1.14 15.72 9.20
C ARG A 112 2.42 15.17 8.58
N LEU A 113 2.36 14.65 7.36
CA LEU A 113 3.49 14.09 6.64
C LEU A 113 4.58 15.14 6.36
N GLU A 114 4.21 16.35 5.98
CA GLU A 114 5.14 17.46 5.77
C GLU A 114 5.80 17.90 7.08
N THR A 115 5.05 17.93 8.18
CA THR A 115 5.61 18.22 9.51
C THR A 115 6.66 17.19 9.89
N ALA A 116 6.38 15.90 9.70
CA ALA A 116 7.32 14.83 9.94
C ALA A 116 8.55 14.96 9.02
N HIS A 117 8.34 15.24 7.72
CA HIS A 117 9.45 15.44 6.77
C HIS A 117 10.35 16.60 7.15
N ASN A 118 9.77 17.75 7.53
CA ASN A 118 10.54 18.91 7.99
C ASN A 118 11.34 18.61 9.25
N SER A 119 10.79 17.81 10.18
CA SER A 119 11.52 17.32 11.35
C SER A 119 12.69 16.43 10.95
N PHE A 120 12.48 15.51 10.00
CA PHE A 120 13.56 14.71 9.43
C PHE A 120 14.68 15.55 8.85
N LEU A 121 14.37 16.55 8.01
CA LEU A 121 15.37 17.46 7.42
C LEU A 121 16.14 18.24 8.48
N ALA A 122 15.45 18.75 9.51
CA ALA A 122 16.06 19.48 10.61
C ALA A 122 17.05 18.58 11.39
N ASN A 123 16.64 17.36 11.73
CA ASN A 123 17.47 16.40 12.44
C ASN A 123 18.67 15.97 11.58
N MET A 124 18.45 15.68 10.31
CA MET A 124 19.52 15.34 9.35
C MET A 124 20.60 16.43 9.27
N SER A 125 20.24 17.71 9.36
CA SER A 125 21.19 18.83 9.31
C SER A 125 22.15 18.87 10.52
N THR A 126 21.84 18.15 11.60
CA THR A 126 22.63 18.11 12.85
C THR A 126 23.46 16.83 12.99
N LEU A 127 23.15 15.79 12.20
CA LEU A 127 23.88 14.52 12.26
C LEU A 127 25.19 14.60 11.47
N SER A 128 26.23 13.99 12.03
CA SER A 128 27.44 13.68 11.27
C SER A 128 27.19 12.53 10.29
N ASP A 129 28.03 12.40 9.27
CA ASP A 129 27.94 11.27 8.31
C ASP A 129 28.01 9.90 9.00
N LEU A 130 28.76 9.79 10.11
CA LEU A 130 28.87 8.55 10.88
C LEU A 130 27.56 8.23 11.61
N GLU A 131 26.93 9.23 12.24
CA GLU A 131 25.65 9.07 12.93
C GLU A 131 24.56 8.71 11.93
N TYR A 132 24.48 9.41 10.81
CA TYR A 132 23.55 9.09 9.73
C TYR A 132 23.68 7.62 9.28
N ARG A 133 24.90 7.17 8.98
CA ARG A 133 25.14 5.79 8.56
C ARG A 133 24.71 4.77 9.62
N ARG A 134 24.92 5.05 10.90
CA ARG A 134 24.48 4.17 11.99
C ARG A 134 22.96 4.08 12.08
N GLU A 135 22.25 5.21 11.95
CA GLU A 135 20.79 5.21 11.96
C GLU A 135 20.21 4.51 10.74
N MET A 136 20.80 4.71 9.56
CA MET A 136 20.41 3.98 8.36
C MET A 136 20.68 2.48 8.47
N GLU A 137 21.78 2.07 9.10
CA GLU A 137 22.06 0.65 9.38
C GLU A 137 21.01 0.06 10.33
N ARG A 138 20.65 0.76 11.41
CA ARG A 138 19.62 0.35 12.37
C ARG A 138 18.25 0.21 11.69
N LEU A 139 17.86 1.20 10.90
CA LEU A 139 16.65 1.16 10.10
C LEU A 139 16.68 -0.04 9.11
N GLY A 140 17.82 -0.28 8.49
CA GLY A 140 18.00 -1.38 7.54
C GLY A 140 17.84 -2.76 8.19
N VAL A 141 18.32 -2.95 9.41
CA VAL A 141 18.10 -4.19 10.19
C VAL A 141 16.61 -4.35 10.48
N ASP A 142 15.95 -3.31 10.99
CA ASP A 142 14.53 -3.33 11.32
C ASP A 142 13.65 -3.59 10.07
N LEU A 143 13.95 -2.95 8.95
CA LEU A 143 13.25 -3.14 7.69
C LEU A 143 13.43 -4.57 7.15
N SER A 144 14.66 -5.08 7.13
CA SER A 144 14.95 -6.43 6.63
C SER A 144 14.24 -7.48 7.47
N TRP A 145 14.29 -7.35 8.79
CA TRP A 145 13.57 -8.21 9.70
C TRP A 145 12.06 -8.16 9.48
N LYS A 146 11.47 -6.96 9.58
CA LYS A 146 10.00 -6.82 9.53
C LYS A 146 9.43 -7.18 8.17
N SER A 147 10.08 -6.76 7.09
CA SER A 147 9.68 -7.10 5.73
C SER A 147 9.68 -8.61 5.49
N SER A 148 10.67 -9.33 6.03
CA SER A 148 10.74 -10.79 5.92
C SER A 148 9.74 -11.48 6.84
N GLN A 149 9.54 -10.97 8.07
CA GLN A 149 8.55 -11.50 9.02
C GLN A 149 7.11 -11.44 8.47
N ILE A 150 6.74 -10.36 7.79
CA ILE A 150 5.43 -10.24 7.11
C ILE A 150 5.23 -11.36 6.08
N GLU A 151 6.30 -11.82 5.44
CA GLU A 151 6.26 -12.92 4.46
C GLU A 151 6.45 -14.31 5.11
N GLY A 152 6.53 -14.38 6.44
CA GLY A 152 6.56 -15.65 7.16
C GLY A 152 7.94 -16.09 7.65
N ASN A 153 8.98 -15.25 7.49
CA ASN A 153 10.30 -15.51 8.07
C ASN A 153 10.22 -15.53 9.60
N THR A 154 10.88 -16.49 10.22
CA THR A 154 10.77 -16.74 11.66
C THR A 154 11.94 -16.20 12.50
N TYR A 155 12.93 -15.54 11.88
CA TYR A 155 13.99 -14.87 12.61
C TYR A 155 13.44 -13.79 13.53
N SER A 156 13.96 -13.71 14.75
CA SER A 156 13.75 -12.57 15.63
C SER A 156 14.60 -11.38 15.18
N LEU A 157 14.30 -10.19 15.70
CA LEU A 157 15.08 -8.98 15.39
C LEU A 157 16.56 -9.14 15.77
N LEU A 158 16.87 -9.71 16.96
CA LEU A 158 18.25 -9.91 17.41
C LEU A 158 19.00 -10.97 16.57
N GLU A 159 18.33 -12.05 16.17
CA GLU A 159 18.92 -13.04 15.26
C GLU A 159 19.18 -12.44 13.87
N THR A 160 18.29 -11.56 13.40
CA THR A 160 18.48 -10.83 12.15
C THR A 160 19.66 -9.88 12.24
N GLU A 161 19.79 -9.11 13.31
CA GLU A 161 20.93 -8.22 13.53
C GLU A 161 22.25 -9.01 13.50
N ARG A 162 22.31 -10.14 14.22
CA ARG A 162 23.49 -11.02 14.25
C ARG A 162 23.81 -11.57 12.86
N LEU A 163 22.80 -12.06 12.14
CA LEU A 163 23.00 -12.54 10.77
C LEU A 163 23.56 -11.46 9.84
N LEU A 164 23.00 -10.24 9.90
CA LEU A 164 23.41 -9.16 9.02
C LEU A 164 24.81 -8.62 9.34
N LYS A 165 25.17 -8.50 10.64
CA LYS A 165 26.45 -7.96 11.09
C LYS A 165 27.57 -9.01 11.12
N GLU A 166 27.29 -10.19 11.68
CA GLU A 166 28.29 -11.21 11.98
C GLU A 166 28.30 -12.34 10.94
N LYS A 167 27.30 -12.38 10.05
CA LYS A 167 27.10 -13.46 9.05
C LYS A 167 26.85 -14.84 9.68
N GLU A 168 26.37 -14.85 10.93
CA GLU A 168 26.04 -16.08 11.64
C GLU A 168 24.53 -16.41 11.54
N THR A 169 24.23 -17.61 11.07
CA THR A 169 22.86 -18.11 10.98
C THR A 169 22.36 -18.56 12.35
N ALA A 170 21.07 -18.30 12.64
CA ALA A 170 20.44 -18.73 13.87
C ALA A 170 20.12 -20.23 13.86
N GLN A 171 20.23 -20.87 15.02
CA GLN A 171 19.94 -22.29 15.16
C GLN A 171 18.45 -22.59 14.90
N GLY A 172 18.16 -23.63 14.15
CA GLY A 172 16.80 -24.05 13.82
C GLY A 172 16.12 -23.24 12.71
N LYS A 173 16.85 -22.33 12.06
CA LYS A 173 16.36 -21.55 10.91
C LYS A 173 16.84 -22.17 9.60
N THR A 174 16.05 -21.99 8.54
CA THR A 174 16.38 -22.51 7.22
C THR A 174 17.40 -21.62 6.50
N LYS A 175 18.07 -22.18 5.50
CA LYS A 175 18.97 -21.41 4.63
C LYS A 175 18.19 -20.33 3.86
N GLU A 176 17.00 -20.65 3.39
CA GLU A 176 16.13 -19.75 2.64
C GLU A 176 15.72 -18.53 3.46
N GLU A 177 15.43 -18.71 4.76
CA GLU A 177 15.12 -17.61 5.67
C GLU A 177 16.31 -16.66 5.84
N ALA A 178 17.52 -17.20 6.01
CA ALA A 178 18.74 -16.40 6.11
C ALA A 178 19.03 -15.65 4.80
N VAL A 179 18.93 -16.33 3.64
CA VAL A 179 19.13 -15.74 2.31
C VAL A 179 18.11 -14.61 2.06
N MET A 180 16.84 -14.79 2.46
CA MET A 180 15.82 -13.76 2.34
C MET A 180 16.22 -12.46 3.06
N LEU A 181 16.74 -12.55 4.27
CA LEU A 181 17.20 -11.41 5.06
C LEU A 181 18.44 -10.73 4.46
N LEU A 182 19.42 -11.53 4.03
CA LEU A 182 20.62 -11.03 3.37
C LEU A 182 20.29 -10.30 2.07
N ASN A 183 19.47 -10.89 1.21
CA ASN A 183 19.02 -10.27 -0.04
C ASN A 183 18.26 -8.96 0.20
N HIS A 184 17.46 -8.91 1.27
CA HIS A 184 16.74 -7.70 1.62
C HIS A 184 17.68 -6.57 2.02
N LYS A 185 18.72 -6.89 2.79
CA LYS A 185 19.81 -5.94 3.14
C LYS A 185 20.58 -5.51 1.90
N ASP A 186 20.94 -6.44 1.02
CA ASP A 186 21.65 -6.15 -0.23
C ASP A 186 20.84 -5.21 -1.14
N ALA A 187 19.52 -5.40 -1.22
CA ALA A 187 18.63 -4.52 -1.98
C ALA A 187 18.56 -3.11 -1.36
N LEU A 188 18.54 -3.02 -0.03
CA LEU A 188 18.57 -1.73 0.67
C LEU A 188 19.91 -1.03 0.46
N ASP A 189 21.04 -1.74 0.59
CA ASP A 189 22.36 -1.18 0.35
C ASP A 189 22.50 -0.67 -1.09
N PHE A 190 21.98 -1.43 -2.06
CA PHE A 190 21.97 -1.00 -3.46
C PHE A 190 21.24 0.33 -3.67
N ILE A 191 20.05 0.52 -3.06
CA ILE A 191 19.32 1.79 -3.21
C ILE A 191 19.97 2.95 -2.42
N LEU A 192 20.73 2.67 -1.36
CA LEU A 192 21.49 3.67 -0.62
C LEU A 192 22.75 4.10 -1.38
N ASP A 193 23.43 3.17 -2.05
CA ASP A 193 24.60 3.44 -2.87
C ASP A 193 24.23 4.10 -4.21
N CYS A 194 23.02 3.84 -4.71
CA CYS A 194 22.49 4.39 -5.95
C CYS A 194 21.14 5.10 -5.72
N PRO A 195 21.08 6.20 -4.95
CA PRO A 195 19.82 6.78 -4.48
C PRO A 195 18.89 7.25 -5.62
N ASP A 196 19.43 7.66 -6.75
CA ASP A 196 18.64 8.10 -7.91
C ASP A 196 18.12 6.94 -8.79
N TYR A 197 18.44 5.67 -8.42
CA TYR A 197 18.12 4.51 -9.26
C TYR A 197 16.62 4.38 -9.57
N LEU A 198 15.74 4.59 -8.58
CA LEU A 198 14.28 4.57 -8.76
C LEU A 198 13.63 5.95 -8.75
N LYS A 199 14.39 7.02 -9.01
CA LYS A 199 13.85 8.38 -9.17
C LYS A 199 12.84 8.44 -10.32
N GLU A 200 13.10 7.68 -11.36
CA GLU A 200 12.17 7.39 -12.45
C GLU A 200 11.95 5.88 -12.52
N LEU A 201 10.73 5.42 -12.26
CA LEU A 201 10.40 4.00 -12.32
C LEU A 201 10.34 3.50 -13.76
N SER A 202 10.81 2.27 -13.95
CA SER A 202 10.59 1.49 -15.16
C SER A 202 10.48 0.00 -14.82
N VAL A 203 9.84 -0.76 -15.68
CA VAL A 203 9.70 -2.22 -15.49
C VAL A 203 11.07 -2.87 -15.30
N ARG A 204 12.07 -2.48 -16.11
CA ARG A 204 13.45 -2.99 -16.02
C ARG A 204 14.05 -2.77 -14.64
N ARG A 205 13.96 -1.54 -14.11
CA ARG A 205 14.51 -1.21 -12.80
C ARG A 205 13.81 -1.96 -11.66
N LEU A 206 12.49 -2.24 -11.80
CA LEU A 206 11.75 -3.08 -10.86
C LEU A 206 12.20 -4.55 -10.92
N GLU A 207 12.44 -5.08 -12.12
CA GLU A 207 13.02 -6.43 -12.32
C GLU A 207 14.42 -6.54 -11.72
N ASP A 208 15.25 -5.51 -11.81
CA ASP A 208 16.59 -5.48 -11.21
C ASP A 208 16.53 -5.54 -9.67
N ILE A 209 15.66 -4.74 -9.03
CA ILE A 209 15.41 -4.82 -7.56
C ILE A 209 14.88 -6.19 -7.17
N HIS A 210 13.91 -6.72 -7.92
CA HIS A 210 13.38 -8.05 -7.68
C HIS A 210 14.47 -9.13 -7.77
N SER A 211 15.37 -9.03 -8.74
CA SER A 211 16.48 -9.97 -8.94
C SER A 211 17.42 -10.03 -7.72
N ILE A 212 17.72 -8.87 -7.11
CA ILE A 212 18.50 -8.82 -5.87
C ILE A 212 17.74 -9.52 -4.73
N LEU A 213 16.47 -9.20 -4.54
CA LEU A 213 15.64 -9.72 -3.45
C LEU A 213 15.40 -11.23 -3.53
N THR A 214 15.50 -11.84 -4.71
CA THR A 214 15.17 -13.24 -4.94
C THR A 214 16.38 -14.11 -5.32
N LYS A 215 17.57 -13.53 -5.25
CA LYS A 215 18.84 -14.25 -5.52
C LYS A 215 18.92 -15.50 -4.64
N GLU A 216 19.20 -16.65 -5.24
CA GLU A 216 19.31 -17.98 -4.59
C GLU A 216 18.01 -18.48 -3.89
N LEU A 217 16.86 -17.84 -4.12
CA LEU A 217 15.57 -18.30 -3.58
C LEU A 217 14.69 -19.06 -4.58
N GLY A 218 15.17 -19.31 -5.79
CA GLY A 218 14.45 -20.11 -6.79
C GLY A 218 13.22 -19.45 -7.40
N ALA A 219 13.02 -18.16 -7.20
CA ALA A 219 11.81 -17.44 -7.64
C ALA A 219 11.71 -17.20 -9.15
N GLY A 220 12.74 -17.57 -9.92
CA GLY A 220 12.83 -17.26 -11.35
C GLY A 220 13.12 -15.78 -11.61
N ASN A 221 13.49 -15.46 -12.84
CA ASN A 221 13.81 -14.09 -13.25
C ASN A 221 12.67 -13.48 -14.08
N GLY A 222 12.40 -12.19 -13.88
CA GLY A 222 11.47 -11.41 -14.67
C GLY A 222 9.98 -11.73 -14.40
N ILE A 223 9.13 -11.18 -15.26
CA ILE A 223 7.67 -11.28 -15.14
C ILE A 223 7.23 -12.74 -15.25
N ARG A 224 6.36 -13.18 -14.35
CA ARG A 224 5.83 -14.55 -14.35
C ARG A 224 4.95 -14.85 -15.58
N LYS A 225 4.98 -16.12 -16.00
CA LYS A 225 4.18 -16.66 -17.12
C LYS A 225 3.07 -17.60 -16.65
N ARG A 226 2.92 -17.78 -15.36
CA ARG A 226 1.93 -18.70 -14.76
C ARG A 226 1.01 -17.94 -13.83
N ARG A 227 -0.17 -18.50 -13.59
CA ARG A 227 -1.11 -17.98 -12.59
C ARG A 227 -0.45 -17.91 -11.22
N ALA A 228 -0.77 -16.85 -10.48
CA ALA A 228 -0.45 -16.73 -9.07
C ALA A 228 -1.76 -16.68 -8.28
N GLY A 229 -1.78 -17.34 -7.13
CA GLY A 229 -2.85 -17.22 -6.13
C GLY A 229 -2.35 -16.42 -4.93
N ILE A 230 -3.27 -15.80 -4.23
CA ILE A 230 -2.98 -15.07 -2.98
C ILE A 230 -3.80 -15.74 -1.87
N THR A 231 -3.12 -16.16 -0.80
CA THR A 231 -3.79 -16.76 0.35
C THR A 231 -4.71 -15.76 1.03
N GLY A 232 -5.92 -16.21 1.35
CA GLY A 232 -6.89 -15.44 2.13
C GLY A 232 -7.76 -14.50 1.32
N THR A 233 -7.82 -14.65 -0.01
CA THR A 233 -8.69 -13.86 -0.89
C THR A 233 -9.11 -14.62 -2.15
N ASN A 234 -10.26 -14.25 -2.70
CA ASN A 234 -10.75 -14.70 -4.02
C ASN A 234 -10.31 -13.76 -5.16
N TYR A 235 -9.55 -12.69 -4.86
CA TYR A 235 -8.95 -11.84 -5.88
C TYR A 235 -7.96 -12.64 -6.73
N ARG A 236 -8.05 -12.51 -8.04
CA ARG A 236 -7.20 -13.18 -9.02
C ARG A 236 -6.33 -12.16 -9.75
N PRO A 237 -5.02 -12.12 -9.49
CA PRO A 237 -4.09 -11.31 -10.27
C PRO A 237 -4.12 -11.69 -11.75
N LEU A 238 -3.63 -10.77 -12.60
CA LEU A 238 -3.42 -11.04 -14.03
C LEU A 238 -2.62 -12.33 -14.22
N ASP A 239 -2.95 -13.13 -15.23
CA ASP A 239 -2.29 -14.42 -15.52
C ASP A 239 -1.52 -14.45 -16.86
N ASN A 240 -1.56 -13.34 -17.58
CA ASN A 240 -0.92 -13.17 -18.87
C ASN A 240 0.30 -12.23 -18.77
N GLU A 241 1.47 -12.68 -19.22
CA GLU A 241 2.73 -11.91 -19.16
C GLU A 241 2.62 -10.53 -19.81
N PHE A 242 1.89 -10.42 -20.94
CA PHE A 242 1.74 -9.15 -21.65
C PHE A 242 0.87 -8.17 -20.88
N GLN A 243 -0.23 -8.64 -20.29
CA GLN A 243 -1.10 -7.81 -19.46
C GLN A 243 -0.40 -7.39 -18.14
N ILE A 244 0.41 -8.28 -17.57
CA ILE A 244 1.21 -7.95 -16.37
C ILE A 244 2.22 -6.84 -16.72
N ARG A 245 2.92 -6.95 -17.83
CA ARG A 245 3.85 -5.93 -18.32
C ARG A 245 3.15 -4.60 -18.56
N GLU A 246 2.01 -4.62 -19.24
CA GLU A 246 1.16 -3.45 -19.50
C GLU A 246 0.75 -2.78 -18.16
N ALA A 247 0.29 -3.56 -17.19
CA ALA A 247 -0.08 -3.03 -15.86
C ALA A 247 1.11 -2.43 -15.10
N LEU A 248 2.31 -3.00 -15.23
CA LEU A 248 3.53 -2.43 -14.67
C LEU A 248 3.94 -1.13 -15.38
N GLU A 249 3.85 -1.07 -16.70
CA GLU A 249 4.15 0.13 -17.50
C GLU A 249 3.19 1.27 -17.15
N ASP A 250 1.88 1.00 -17.10
CA ASP A 250 0.85 1.95 -16.65
C ASP A 250 1.12 2.45 -15.23
N THR A 251 1.51 1.54 -14.32
CA THR A 251 1.85 1.88 -12.93
C THR A 251 3.10 2.75 -12.86
N CYS A 252 4.16 2.43 -13.61
CA CYS A 252 5.36 3.25 -13.66
C CYS A 252 5.04 4.65 -14.20
N GLN A 253 4.24 4.76 -15.27
CA GLN A 253 3.82 6.04 -15.84
C GLN A 253 3.00 6.85 -14.83
N LEU A 254 2.03 6.24 -14.16
CA LEU A 254 1.23 6.88 -13.13
C LEU A 254 2.10 7.45 -12.00
N ILE A 255 3.00 6.62 -11.44
CA ILE A 255 3.86 7.02 -10.31
C ILE A 255 4.83 8.13 -10.74
N ASN A 256 5.44 8.00 -11.91
CA ASN A 256 6.35 9.04 -12.43
C ASN A 256 5.63 10.38 -12.63
N GLY A 257 4.37 10.35 -13.05
CA GLY A 257 3.53 11.53 -13.30
C GLY A 257 2.96 12.21 -12.05
N LYS A 258 3.03 11.59 -10.86
CA LYS A 258 2.60 12.25 -9.62
C LYS A 258 3.64 13.29 -9.18
N ASP A 259 3.20 14.39 -8.56
CA ASP A 259 4.10 15.42 -8.01
C ASP A 259 4.46 15.11 -6.54
N ASN A 260 3.50 14.62 -5.76
CA ASN A 260 3.69 14.34 -4.34
C ASN A 260 4.48 13.04 -4.12
N VAL A 261 5.62 13.12 -3.44
CA VAL A 261 6.53 12.00 -3.19
C VAL A 261 5.89 10.92 -2.31
N PHE A 262 5.08 11.31 -1.34
CA PHE A 262 4.36 10.35 -0.51
C PHE A 262 3.34 9.55 -1.33
N GLU A 263 2.66 10.20 -2.30
CA GLU A 263 1.76 9.49 -3.22
C GLU A 263 2.53 8.51 -4.11
N LYS A 264 3.69 8.92 -4.65
CA LYS A 264 4.57 8.02 -5.41
C LYS A 264 4.94 6.78 -4.61
N ALA A 265 5.42 6.97 -3.38
CA ALA A 265 5.86 5.87 -2.50
C ALA A 265 4.72 4.95 -2.10
N LEU A 266 3.55 5.51 -1.72
CA LEU A 266 2.35 4.74 -1.36
C LEU A 266 1.83 3.94 -2.56
N LEU A 267 1.76 4.55 -3.74
CA LEU A 267 1.31 3.86 -4.97
C LEU A 267 2.26 2.72 -5.36
N ALA A 268 3.57 2.91 -5.28
CA ALA A 268 4.52 1.84 -5.51
C ALA A 268 4.29 0.66 -4.56
N LEU A 269 4.06 0.95 -3.27
CA LEU A 269 3.84 -0.06 -2.25
C LEU A 269 2.57 -0.90 -2.50
N VAL A 270 1.45 -0.27 -2.85
CA VAL A 270 0.18 -0.98 -3.03
C VAL A 270 0.02 -1.57 -4.43
N LEU A 271 0.40 -0.85 -5.50
CA LEU A 271 0.15 -1.31 -6.87
C LEU A 271 1.10 -2.45 -7.28
N LEU A 272 2.38 -2.39 -6.92
CA LEU A 272 3.30 -3.51 -7.19
C LEU A 272 2.86 -4.79 -6.46
N SER A 273 2.33 -4.62 -5.22
CA SER A 273 1.74 -5.73 -4.47
C SER A 273 0.43 -6.23 -5.09
N TYR A 274 -0.38 -5.37 -5.70
CA TYR A 274 -1.66 -5.72 -6.35
C TYR A 274 -1.46 -6.46 -7.67
N ILE A 275 -0.51 -6.03 -8.49
CA ILE A 275 -0.21 -6.63 -9.80
C ILE A 275 0.33 -8.06 -9.64
N GLN A 276 1.11 -8.34 -8.58
CA GLN A 276 1.75 -9.65 -8.39
C GLN A 276 2.56 -10.09 -9.62
N ALA A 277 3.47 -9.23 -10.07
CA ALA A 277 4.15 -9.40 -11.35
C ALA A 277 5.13 -10.58 -11.38
N PHE A 278 5.64 -10.99 -10.24
CA PHE A 278 6.68 -12.01 -10.10
C PHE A 278 6.13 -13.29 -9.46
N THR A 279 6.85 -14.39 -9.60
CA THR A 279 6.47 -15.68 -9.00
C THR A 279 6.50 -15.63 -7.48
N ASP A 280 7.48 -14.93 -6.90
CA ASP A 280 7.61 -14.62 -5.47
C ASP A 280 8.28 -13.25 -5.28
N GLY A 281 8.34 -12.73 -4.06
CA GLY A 281 9.03 -11.47 -3.73
C GLY A 281 8.27 -10.19 -4.08
N ASN A 282 7.04 -10.26 -4.56
CA ASN A 282 6.26 -9.09 -4.99
C ASN A 282 6.14 -8.00 -3.91
N LYS A 283 5.76 -8.37 -2.70
CA LYS A 283 5.58 -7.41 -1.60
C LYS A 283 6.93 -6.89 -1.07
N ARG A 284 7.98 -7.70 -1.09
CA ARG A 284 9.35 -7.27 -0.75
C ARG A 284 9.84 -6.25 -1.78
N THR A 285 9.65 -6.51 -3.07
CA THR A 285 9.95 -5.56 -4.14
C THR A 285 9.18 -4.26 -3.98
N ALA A 286 7.88 -4.32 -3.64
CA ALA A 286 7.05 -3.14 -3.41
C ALA A 286 7.59 -2.28 -2.24
N ARG A 287 7.96 -2.89 -1.11
CA ARG A 287 8.52 -2.18 0.06
C ARG A 287 9.86 -1.53 -0.24
N ILE A 288 10.77 -2.23 -0.92
CA ILE A 288 12.07 -1.66 -1.32
C ILE A 288 11.87 -0.56 -2.35
N SER A 289 11.00 -0.73 -3.35
CA SER A 289 10.73 0.30 -4.37
C SER A 289 10.12 1.56 -3.76
N SER A 290 9.20 1.42 -2.80
CA SER A 290 8.63 2.53 -2.04
C SER A 290 9.72 3.31 -1.30
N ASN A 291 10.61 2.60 -0.60
CA ASN A 291 11.73 3.21 0.11
C ASN A 291 12.75 3.85 -0.83
N ALA A 292 13.03 3.24 -1.97
CA ALA A 292 13.92 3.81 -2.98
C ALA A 292 13.37 5.15 -3.52
N ILE A 293 12.05 5.26 -3.71
CA ILE A 293 11.42 6.54 -4.09
C ILE A 293 11.61 7.58 -2.98
N LEU A 294 11.33 7.24 -1.72
CA LEU A 294 11.53 8.16 -0.59
C LEU A 294 12.99 8.66 -0.54
N ILE A 295 13.95 7.74 -0.61
CA ILE A 295 15.38 8.06 -0.59
C ILE A 295 15.78 8.94 -1.78
N ALA A 296 15.32 8.62 -2.99
CA ALA A 296 15.64 9.36 -4.22
C ALA A 296 15.22 10.83 -4.18
N TRP A 297 14.21 11.14 -3.37
CA TRP A 297 13.70 12.50 -3.21
C TRP A 297 14.10 13.14 -1.87
N GLY A 298 14.99 12.50 -1.11
CA GLY A 298 15.50 13.04 0.17
C GLY A 298 14.53 12.91 1.34
N TYR A 299 13.62 11.91 1.29
CA TYR A 299 12.66 11.61 2.35
C TYR A 299 13.15 10.46 3.23
N CYS A 300 12.66 10.42 4.47
CA CYS A 300 12.96 9.33 5.40
C CYS A 300 12.41 7.99 4.88
N PRO A 301 13.21 6.93 4.79
CA PRO A 301 12.70 5.59 4.49
C PRO A 301 11.90 5.00 5.66
N ILE A 302 11.06 4.00 5.37
CA ILE A 302 10.13 3.38 6.31
C ILE A 302 10.57 1.96 6.64
N SER A 303 10.69 1.62 7.95
CA SER A 303 11.08 0.29 8.40
C SER A 303 9.92 -0.70 8.57
N PHE A 304 8.69 -0.23 8.64
CA PHE A 304 7.50 -1.03 8.99
C PHE A 304 7.58 -1.74 10.35
N ARG A 305 8.52 -1.37 11.21
CA ARG A 305 8.88 -2.10 12.43
C ARG A 305 7.71 -2.35 13.37
N THR A 306 6.83 -1.37 13.55
CA THR A 306 5.77 -1.40 14.56
C THR A 306 4.43 -1.91 14.03
N VAL A 307 4.30 -2.13 12.71
CA VAL A 307 3.04 -2.63 12.16
C VAL A 307 2.82 -4.10 12.53
N ASP A 308 1.62 -4.46 12.94
CA ASP A 308 1.26 -5.86 13.07
C ASP A 308 1.20 -6.55 11.70
N SER A 309 1.72 -7.79 11.60
CA SER A 309 1.80 -8.49 10.33
C SER A 309 0.43 -8.91 9.79
N VAL A 310 -0.56 -9.14 10.67
CA VAL A 310 -1.94 -9.47 10.29
C VAL A 310 -2.64 -8.20 9.79
N ASP A 311 -2.49 -7.07 10.50
CA ASP A 311 -3.08 -5.80 10.10
C ASP A 311 -2.53 -5.32 8.77
N TYR A 312 -1.21 -5.46 8.53
CA TYR A 312 -0.60 -5.19 7.23
C TYR A 312 -1.24 -6.03 6.12
N LYS A 313 -1.41 -7.34 6.37
CA LYS A 313 -2.04 -8.26 5.40
C LYS A 313 -3.50 -7.93 5.17
N LYS A 314 -4.28 -7.66 6.24
CA LYS A 314 -5.69 -7.24 6.11
C LYS A 314 -5.82 -5.95 5.28
N ALA A 315 -5.02 -4.92 5.55
CA ALA A 315 -5.04 -3.67 4.80
C ALA A 315 -4.69 -3.88 3.31
N MET A 316 -3.74 -4.76 3.01
CA MET A 316 -3.38 -5.10 1.63
C MET A 316 -4.48 -5.91 0.93
N LEU A 317 -5.09 -6.87 1.61
CA LEU A 317 -6.22 -7.64 1.08
C LEU A 317 -7.45 -6.73 0.84
N MET A 318 -7.70 -5.75 1.72
CA MET A 318 -8.76 -4.75 1.51
C MET A 318 -8.53 -3.98 0.19
N PHE A 319 -7.28 -3.61 -0.12
CA PHE A 319 -6.96 -2.98 -1.39
C PHE A 319 -7.20 -3.93 -2.58
N TYR A 320 -6.83 -5.20 -2.46
CA TYR A 320 -7.03 -6.18 -3.52
C TYR A 320 -8.52 -6.43 -3.79
N GLU A 321 -9.31 -6.59 -2.72
CA GLU A 321 -10.70 -7.00 -2.79
C GLU A 321 -11.67 -5.86 -3.08
N GLN A 322 -11.37 -4.65 -2.60
CA GLN A 322 -12.28 -3.51 -2.65
C GLN A 322 -11.70 -2.32 -3.42
N ASN A 323 -10.44 -2.38 -3.87
CA ASN A 323 -9.69 -1.22 -4.37
C ASN A 323 -9.78 -0.01 -3.42
N ASN A 324 -9.79 -0.28 -2.11
CA ASN A 324 -9.83 0.74 -1.07
C ASN A 324 -8.46 0.85 -0.40
N ILE A 325 -7.87 2.06 -0.43
CA ILE A 325 -6.51 2.32 0.04
C ILE A 325 -6.45 2.87 1.47
N ALA A 326 -7.60 3.23 2.06
CA ALA A 326 -7.66 4.02 3.29
C ALA A 326 -6.86 3.41 4.45
N ALA A 327 -7.03 2.12 4.70
CA ALA A 327 -6.32 1.43 5.79
C ALA A 327 -4.82 1.34 5.54
N PHE A 328 -4.42 1.04 4.30
CA PHE A 328 -3.00 0.95 3.96
C PHE A 328 -2.31 2.32 3.99
N LYS A 329 -3.03 3.37 3.58
CA LYS A 329 -2.60 4.76 3.71
C LYS A 329 -2.35 5.15 5.17
N GLN A 330 -3.23 4.77 6.08
CA GLN A 330 -3.06 5.01 7.50
C GLN A 330 -1.78 4.34 8.05
N ILE A 331 -1.55 3.07 7.71
CA ILE A 331 -0.31 2.37 8.04
C ILE A 331 0.91 3.13 7.50
N PHE A 332 0.86 3.60 6.25
CA PHE A 332 1.96 4.35 5.63
C PHE A 332 2.30 5.62 6.41
N ILE A 333 1.27 6.43 6.77
CA ILE A 333 1.44 7.66 7.54
C ILE A 333 2.10 7.36 8.90
N GLU A 334 1.53 6.42 9.65
CA GLU A 334 2.01 6.04 10.99
C GLU A 334 3.45 5.51 10.96
N GLN A 335 3.78 4.71 9.96
CA GLN A 335 5.13 4.17 9.82
C GLN A 335 6.14 5.22 9.36
N TYR A 336 5.73 6.22 8.57
CA TYR A 336 6.58 7.35 8.22
C TYR A 336 6.88 8.23 9.45
N GLU A 337 5.85 8.61 10.22
CA GLU A 337 5.99 9.36 11.47
C GLU A 337 6.86 8.60 12.48
N PHE A 338 6.63 7.27 12.60
CA PHE A 338 7.45 6.41 13.45
C PHE A 338 8.92 6.42 13.01
N ALA A 339 9.20 6.30 11.72
CA ALA A 339 10.57 6.26 11.22
C ALA A 339 11.32 7.57 11.52
N VAL A 340 10.71 8.71 11.23
CA VAL A 340 11.29 10.02 11.55
C VAL A 340 11.58 10.18 13.03
N LYS A 341 10.62 9.82 13.89
CA LYS A 341 10.78 9.97 15.35
C LYS A 341 11.82 9.05 15.96
N ASN A 342 12.06 7.86 15.39
CA ASN A 342 12.85 6.82 16.04
C ASN A 342 14.26 6.65 15.46
N TYR A 343 14.50 7.07 14.23
CA TYR A 343 15.81 6.94 13.59
C TYR A 343 16.49 8.30 13.36
N PHE A 344 15.68 9.35 13.25
CA PHE A 344 16.24 10.67 12.90
C PHE A 344 15.67 11.82 13.78
#